data_a30c7390d031c871a6f40a78fd4bd0d5
#
_entry.id   a30c7390d031c871a6f40a78fd4bd0d5
#
_cell.length_a   1.000
_cell.length_b   1.000
_cell.length_c   1.000
_cell.angle_alpha   90.00
_cell.angle_beta   90.00
_cell.angle_gamma   90.00
#
_symmetry.space_group_name_H-M   'P 1'
#
loop_
_entity.id
_entity.type
_entity.pdbx_description
1 polymer ?
#
loop_
_entity_poly.entity_id
_entity_poly.type
_entity_poly.pdbx_seq_one_letter_code
_entity_poly.pdbx_strand_id
1 'polypeptide(L)' 'MSKIKEEDIENIRKAVEKEFPEDPALQQVHIARKIIAKEAQLEGLSFLEYIKLVRKQVKNV' A
#
# COMPACT_ATOMS: atom_id res chain seq x y z
N MET A 1 -3.25 -5.85 12.82
CA MET A 1 -4.14 -4.81 12.31
C MET A 1 -3.35 -3.68 11.67
N SER A 2 -3.89 -3.12 10.62
CA SER A 2 -3.24 -2.03 9.90
C SER A 2 -3.26 -0.76 10.75
N LYS A 3 -2.16 -0.01 10.73
CA LYS A 3 -2.07 1.29 11.38
C LYS A 3 -2.54 2.42 10.47
N ILE A 4 -2.89 2.10 9.22
CA ILE A 4 -3.36 3.08 8.26
C ILE A 4 -4.80 3.47 8.56
N LYS A 5 -5.05 4.76 8.55
CA LYS A 5 -6.40 5.31 8.75
C LYS A 5 -7.12 5.42 7.42
N GLU A 6 -8.45 5.39 7.46
CA GLU A 6 -9.27 5.57 6.25
C GLU A 6 -8.92 6.86 5.52
N GLU A 7 -8.63 7.92 6.27
CA GLU A 7 -8.23 9.20 5.71
C GLU A 7 -6.98 9.06 4.85
N ASP A 8 -6.00 8.28 5.31
CA ASP A 8 -4.77 8.04 4.55
C ASP A 8 -5.06 7.30 3.26
N ILE A 9 -5.92 6.29 3.31
CA ILE A 9 -6.31 5.52 2.14
C ILE A 9 -7.02 6.40 1.13
N GLU A 10 -7.91 7.26 1.59
CA GLU A 10 -8.65 8.18 0.73
C GLU A 10 -7.70 9.16 0.03
N ASN A 11 -6.74 9.70 0.77
CA ASN A 11 -5.75 10.61 0.21
C ASN A 11 -4.87 9.92 -0.83
N ILE A 12 -4.48 8.68 -0.57
CA ILE A 12 -3.70 7.88 -1.52
C ILE A 12 -4.51 7.65 -2.79
N ARG A 13 -5.78 7.28 -2.65
CA ARG A 13 -6.65 7.03 -3.79
C ARG A 13 -6.78 8.27 -4.67
N LYS A 14 -7.06 9.42 -4.05
CA LYS A 14 -7.22 10.67 -4.78
C LYS A 14 -5.95 11.05 -5.53
N ALA A 15 -4.80 10.87 -4.90
CA ALA A 15 -3.52 11.17 -5.53
C ALA A 15 -3.28 10.28 -6.74
N VAL A 16 -3.55 8.98 -6.61
CA VAL A 16 -3.36 8.03 -7.70
C VAL A 16 -4.33 8.29 -8.84
N GLU A 17 -5.59 8.58 -8.54
CA GLU A 17 -6.59 8.90 -9.56
C GLU A 17 -6.18 10.13 -10.35
N LYS A 18 -5.57 11.10 -9.69
CA LYS A 18 -5.09 12.31 -10.34
C LYS A 18 -3.90 12.04 -11.26
N GLU A 19 -3.01 11.13 -10.86
CA GLU A 19 -1.85 10.75 -11.67
C GLU A 19 -2.20 9.89 -12.87
N PHE A 20 -3.19 9.01 -12.72
CA PHE A 20 -3.56 8.03 -13.74
C PHE A 20 -5.06 8.07 -14.01
N PRO A 21 -5.60 9.18 -14.53
CA PRO A 21 -7.04 9.38 -14.61
C PRO A 21 -7.77 8.44 -15.57
N GLU A 22 -7.07 7.84 -16.53
CA GLU A 22 -7.69 7.02 -17.57
C GLU A 22 -7.31 5.55 -17.50
N ASP A 23 -6.68 5.12 -16.41
CA ASP A 23 -6.22 3.74 -16.30
C ASP A 23 -6.59 3.13 -14.96
N PRO A 24 -7.82 2.59 -14.83
CA PRO A 24 -8.27 1.99 -13.56
C PRO A 24 -7.40 0.84 -13.07
N ALA A 25 -6.90 0.01 -13.98
CA ALA A 25 -6.04 -1.11 -13.58
C ALA A 25 -4.74 -0.61 -12.97
N LEU A 26 -4.13 0.38 -13.58
CA LEU A 26 -2.89 0.96 -13.07
C LEU A 26 -3.14 1.70 -11.75
N GLN A 27 -4.29 2.36 -11.63
CA GLN A 27 -4.69 2.99 -10.37
C GLN A 27 -4.68 1.99 -9.23
N GLN A 28 -5.29 0.83 -9.44
CA GLN A 28 -5.37 -0.20 -8.40
C GLN A 28 -3.98 -0.68 -7.96
N VAL A 29 -3.10 -0.91 -8.92
CA VAL A 29 -1.73 -1.35 -8.61
C VAL A 29 -1.01 -0.30 -7.78
N HIS A 30 -1.10 0.97 -8.17
CA HIS A 30 -0.42 2.05 -7.46
C HIS A 30 -1.02 2.31 -6.08
N ILE A 31 -2.34 2.19 -5.95
CA ILE A 31 -3.00 2.33 -4.65
C ILE A 31 -2.48 1.26 -3.70
N ALA A 32 -2.45 0.00 -4.15
CA ALA A 32 -1.97 -1.10 -3.32
C ALA A 32 -0.53 -0.89 -2.88
N ARG A 33 0.34 -0.48 -3.80
CA ARG A 33 1.74 -0.22 -3.48
C ARG A 33 1.91 0.90 -2.47
N LYS A 34 1.16 1.97 -2.61
CA LYS A 34 1.25 3.11 -1.71
C LYS A 34 0.73 2.77 -0.32
N ILE A 35 -0.31 1.96 -0.23
CA ILE A 35 -0.82 1.50 1.05
C ILE A 35 0.22 0.65 1.76
N ILE A 36 0.82 -0.30 1.05
CA ILE A 36 1.87 -1.17 1.61
C ILE A 36 3.07 -0.34 2.07
N ALA A 37 3.49 0.61 1.26
CA ALA A 37 4.61 1.49 1.61
C ALA A 37 4.30 2.30 2.88
N LYS A 38 3.07 2.78 3.00
CA LYS A 38 2.65 3.53 4.18
C LYS A 38 2.65 2.63 5.43
N GLU A 39 2.15 1.42 5.31
CA GLU A 39 2.16 0.47 6.42
C GLU A 39 3.58 0.14 6.85
N ALA A 40 4.47 -0.08 5.89
CA ALA A 40 5.87 -0.35 6.19
C ALA A 40 6.49 0.81 6.95
N GLN A 41 6.23 2.03 6.51
CA GLN A 41 6.74 3.22 7.17
C GLN A 41 6.26 3.31 8.62
N LEU A 42 4.99 3.03 8.84
CA LEU A 42 4.40 3.09 10.19
C LEU A 42 4.97 2.00 11.10
N GLU A 43 5.39 0.87 10.52
CA GLU A 43 6.03 -0.21 11.28
C GLU A 43 7.53 0.02 11.46
N GLY A 44 8.08 1.08 10.88
CA GLY A 44 9.50 1.37 10.96
C GLY A 44 10.34 0.45 10.08
N LEU A 45 9.76 -0.11 9.02
CA LEU A 45 10.44 -1.01 8.10
C LEU A 45 10.55 -0.40 6.73
N SER A 46 11.55 -0.85 5.95
CA SER A 46 11.59 -0.50 4.54
C SER A 46 10.50 -1.27 3.79
N PHE A 47 10.20 -0.82 2.58
CA PHE A 47 9.20 -1.51 1.74
C PHE A 47 9.56 -2.98 1.54
N LEU A 48 10.84 -3.25 1.22
CA LEU A 48 11.29 -4.63 1.00
C LEU A 48 11.22 -5.48 2.26
N GLU A 49 11.57 -4.91 3.40
CA GLU A 49 11.48 -5.63 4.67
C GLU A 49 10.04 -5.99 5.00
N TYR A 50 9.12 -5.07 4.75
CA TYR A 50 7.70 -5.31 5.00
C TYR A 50 7.16 -6.40 4.07
N ILE A 51 7.53 -6.35 2.79
CA ILE A 51 7.12 -7.37 1.82
C ILE A 51 7.62 -8.75 2.23
N LYS A 52 8.86 -8.84 2.68
CA LYS A 52 9.43 -10.10 3.15
C LYS A 52 8.67 -10.65 4.35
N LEU A 53 8.28 -9.77 5.26
CA LEU A 53 7.52 -10.17 6.43
C LEU A 53 6.14 -10.74 6.04
N VAL A 54 5.44 -10.06 5.15
CA VAL A 54 4.13 -10.49 4.68
C VAL A 54 4.22 -11.84 3.95
N ARG A 55 5.23 -11.99 3.09
CA ARG A 55 5.44 -13.23 2.35
C ARG A 55 5.72 -14.40 3.29
N LYS A 56 6.45 -14.15 4.35
CA LYS A 56 6.77 -15.16 5.33
C LYS A 56 5.51 -15.66 6.05
N GLN A 57 4.61 -14.75 6.36
CA GLN A 57 3.34 -15.10 6.99
C GLN A 57 2.44 -15.90 6.06
N VAL A 58 2.35 -15.48 4.81
CA VAL A 58 1.51 -16.17 3.82
C VAL A 58 2.05 -17.55 3.51
N LYS A 59 3.35 -17.73 3.51
CA LYS A 59 3.99 -19.00 3.18
C LYS A 59 3.61 -20.12 4.12
N ASN A 60 3.20 -19.79 5.33
CA ASN A 60 2.87 -20.80 6.35
C ASN A 60 1.40 -21.20 6.35
N VAL A 61 0.64 -20.75 5.40
CA VAL A 61 -0.78 -21.07 5.28
C VAL A 61 -0.99 -22.36 4.54
#